data_da70f13824081053be1da0a2f31c1437
#
_entry.id   da70f13824081053be1da0a2f31c1437
#
_cell.length_a   1.000
_cell.length_b   1.000
_cell.length_c   1.000
_cell.angle_alpha   90.00
_cell.angle_beta   90.00
_cell.angle_gamma   90.00
#
_symmetry.space_group_name_H-M   'P 1'
#
loop_
_entity.id
_entity.type
_entity.pdbx_description
1 polymer ?
#
loop_
_entity_poly.entity_id
_entity_poly.type
_entity_poly.pdbx_seq_one_letter_code
_entity_poly.pdbx_strand_id
1 'polypeptide(L)'
;MKIALTHRSALEALSVLAARSDVGNFPRTSLPAGFVSNAGAAQIERLQRAYGLREPIQTLSCAAASRRGRGTLERHRFNPVSMAQGFIELEPAVFASSPELCFIQLCNELDIVDAIRLLGWMA
;
A
#
# COMPACT_ATOMS: atom_id res chain seq x y z
N MET A 1 -3.61 -15.52 -5.51
CA MET A 1 -3.78 -14.40 -4.58
C MET A 1 -2.90 -13.24 -4.99
N LYS A 2 -3.42 -12.05 -5.00
CA LYS A 2 -2.65 -10.83 -5.21
C LYS A 2 -3.27 -9.68 -4.40
N ILE A 3 -2.44 -8.76 -3.94
CA ILE A 3 -2.90 -7.63 -3.13
C ILE A 3 -1.95 -6.45 -3.32
N ALA A 4 -2.48 -5.24 -3.34
CA ALA A 4 -1.71 -4.01 -3.29
C ALA A 4 -2.10 -3.22 -2.05
N LEU A 5 -1.18 -3.08 -1.13
CA LEU A 5 -1.36 -2.26 0.08
C LEU A 5 -1.17 -0.79 -0.27
N THR A 6 -1.93 0.08 0.37
CA THR A 6 -1.88 1.51 0.11
C THR A 6 -2.01 2.31 1.41
N HIS A 7 -1.81 3.62 1.35
CA HIS A 7 -2.01 4.56 2.45
C HIS A 7 -1.27 4.09 3.71
N ARG A 8 -1.95 4.06 4.85
CA ARG A 8 -1.34 3.66 6.11
C ARG A 8 -0.81 2.24 6.10
N SER A 9 -1.53 1.30 5.47
CA SER A 9 -1.09 -0.10 5.42
C SER A 9 0.22 -0.26 4.64
N ALA A 10 0.38 0.45 3.53
CA ALA A 10 1.63 0.46 2.80
C ALA A 10 2.76 1.06 3.65
N LEU A 11 2.50 2.14 4.37
CA LEU A 11 3.48 2.77 5.24
C LEU A 11 3.93 1.83 6.35
N GLU A 12 3.01 1.12 6.97
CA GLU A 12 3.31 0.12 8.00
C GLU A 12 4.18 -1.01 7.45
N ALA A 13 3.83 -1.55 6.27
CA ALA A 13 4.60 -2.60 5.62
C ALA A 13 6.01 -2.14 5.25
N LEU A 14 6.14 -0.94 4.70
CA LEU A 14 7.44 -0.37 4.32
C LEU A 14 8.31 -0.12 5.55
N SER A 15 7.73 0.25 6.68
CA SER A 15 8.47 0.44 7.94
C SER A 15 9.09 -0.86 8.41
N VAL A 16 8.36 -1.96 8.33
CA VAL A 16 8.89 -3.30 8.69
C VAL A 16 9.98 -3.71 7.70
N LEU A 17 9.76 -3.49 6.41
CA LEU A 17 10.73 -3.82 5.37
C LEU A 17 12.02 -3.01 5.55
N ALA A 18 11.92 -1.72 5.85
CA ALA A 18 13.06 -0.85 6.09
C ALA A 18 13.90 -1.29 7.29
N ALA A 19 13.28 -1.86 8.30
CA ALA A 19 13.99 -2.42 9.46
C ALA A 19 14.79 -3.68 9.12
N ARG A 20 14.43 -4.37 8.04
CA ARG A 20 15.10 -5.60 7.58
C ARG A 20 16.10 -5.36 6.46
N SER A 21 15.85 -4.34 5.62
CA SER A 21 16.66 -4.04 4.44
C SER A 21 16.41 -2.62 3.97
N ASP A 22 17.21 -2.15 3.00
CA ASP A 22 17.10 -0.80 2.46
C ASP A 22 15.98 -0.73 1.41
N VAL A 23 14.86 -0.10 1.77
CA VAL A 23 13.72 0.11 0.88
C VAL A 23 14.10 0.91 -0.37
N GLY A 24 15.08 1.81 -0.28
CA GLY A 24 15.55 2.61 -1.40
C GLY A 24 16.11 1.79 -2.56
N ASN A 25 16.58 0.58 -2.28
CA ASN A 25 17.16 -0.31 -3.29
C ASN A 25 16.12 -1.21 -3.97
N PHE A 26 14.87 -1.20 -3.53
CA PHE A 26 13.83 -2.01 -4.17
C PHE A 26 13.36 -1.34 -5.46
N PRO A 27 13.30 -2.09 -6.58
CA PRO A 27 12.82 -1.53 -7.84
C PRO A 27 11.38 -1.09 -7.75
N ARG A 28 11.07 0.02 -8.39
CA ARG A 28 9.69 0.46 -8.55
C ARG A 28 9.06 -0.31 -9.71
N THR A 29 7.78 -0.64 -9.56
CA THR A 29 7.03 -1.35 -10.58
C THR A 29 5.65 -0.73 -10.74
N SER A 30 4.99 -1.06 -11.85
CA SER A 30 3.61 -0.67 -12.12
C SER A 30 2.68 -1.85 -11.90
N LEU A 31 1.48 -1.59 -11.41
CA LEU A 31 0.45 -2.62 -11.37
C LEU A 31 -0.17 -2.79 -12.76
N PRO A 32 -0.54 -4.02 -13.14
CA PRO A 32 -1.27 -4.25 -14.40
C PRO A 32 -2.58 -3.44 -14.45
N ALA A 33 -3.00 -3.05 -15.65
CA ALA A 33 -4.25 -2.34 -15.90
C ALA A 33 -5.41 -3.15 -15.38
N GLY A 34 -6.01 -3.64 -14.92
CA GLY A 34 -7.10 -4.48 -14.41
C GLY A 34 -6.79 -5.10 -13.06
N PHE A 35 -5.76 -4.61 -12.38
CA PHE A 35 -5.37 -5.18 -11.09
C PHE A 35 -6.49 -5.04 -10.06
N VAL A 36 -6.81 -6.13 -9.38
CA VAL A 36 -7.77 -6.17 -8.27
C VAL A 36 -7.14 -6.92 -7.12
N SER A 37 -7.15 -6.31 -5.94
CA SER A 37 -6.72 -7.00 -4.72
C SER A 37 -7.75 -8.06 -4.35
N ASN A 38 -7.33 -9.32 -4.24
CA ASN A 38 -8.24 -10.45 -4.03
C ASN A 38 -7.73 -11.47 -3.01
N ALA A 39 -6.91 -11.02 -2.06
CA ALA A 39 -6.41 -11.90 -1.02
C ALA A 39 -7.55 -12.40 -0.10
N GLY A 40 -7.52 -13.68 0.23
CA GLY A 40 -8.48 -14.27 1.16
C GLY A 40 -8.14 -13.97 2.62
N ALA A 41 -9.07 -14.28 3.53
CA ALA A 41 -8.94 -13.95 4.96
C ALA A 41 -7.68 -14.52 5.61
N ALA A 42 -7.32 -15.77 5.30
CA ALA A 42 -6.12 -16.40 5.86
C ALA A 42 -4.83 -15.67 5.44
N GLN A 43 -4.79 -15.19 4.19
CA GLN A 43 -3.63 -14.48 3.67
C GLN A 43 -3.55 -13.05 4.22
N ILE A 44 -4.67 -12.39 4.39
CA ILE A 44 -4.73 -11.10 5.05
C ILE A 44 -4.18 -11.22 6.48
N GLU A 45 -4.59 -12.24 7.21
CA GLU A 45 -4.09 -12.50 8.56
C GLU A 45 -2.58 -12.75 8.57
N ARG A 46 -2.07 -13.52 7.63
CA ARG A 46 -0.63 -13.73 7.47
C ARG A 46 0.12 -12.43 7.23
N LEU A 47 -0.40 -11.58 6.35
CA LEU A 47 0.21 -10.28 6.06
C LEU A 47 0.16 -9.33 7.26
N GLN A 48 -0.92 -9.35 8.03
CA GLN A 48 -1.01 -8.57 9.26
C GLN A 48 0.12 -8.95 10.22
N ARG A 49 0.37 -10.23 10.39
CA ARG A 49 1.45 -10.71 11.28
C ARG A 49 2.84 -10.39 10.72
N ALA A 50 3.03 -10.60 9.42
CA ALA A 50 4.33 -10.42 8.78
C ALA A 50 4.77 -8.96 8.76
N TYR A 51 3.86 -8.02 8.57
CA TYR A 51 4.16 -6.61 8.36
C TYR A 51 3.57 -5.69 9.44
N GLY A 52 2.99 -6.25 10.50
CA GLY A 52 2.44 -5.43 11.58
C GLY A 52 1.29 -4.52 11.16
N LEU A 53 0.43 -4.97 10.26
CA LEU A 53 -0.65 -4.14 9.72
C LEU A 53 -1.79 -4.00 10.72
N ARG A 54 -2.25 -2.76 10.92
CA ARG A 54 -3.40 -2.46 11.75
C ARG A 54 -4.67 -2.35 10.90
N GLU A 55 -5.80 -2.71 11.51
CA GLU A 55 -7.09 -2.59 10.86
C GLU A 55 -7.59 -1.13 10.83
N PRO A 56 -8.32 -0.71 9.80
CA PRO A 56 -8.61 -1.47 8.58
C PRO A 56 -7.38 -1.54 7.67
N ILE A 57 -7.20 -2.69 7.01
CA ILE A 57 -6.15 -2.85 6.02
C ILE A 57 -6.57 -2.16 4.73
N GLN A 58 -5.74 -1.26 4.24
CA GLN A 58 -6.04 -0.45 3.08
C GLN A 58 -5.42 -1.05 1.83
N THR A 59 -6.25 -1.30 0.82
CA THR A 59 -5.84 -1.94 -0.43
C THR A 59 -6.25 -1.10 -1.63
N LEU A 60 -5.56 -1.31 -2.75
CA LEU A 60 -5.89 -0.69 -4.04
C LEU A 60 -6.45 -1.72 -5.01
N SER A 61 -7.43 -1.29 -5.78
CA SER A 61 -7.97 -2.06 -6.90
C SER A 61 -8.37 -1.10 -8.02
N CYS A 62 -8.35 -1.58 -9.27
CA CYS A 62 -8.75 -0.74 -10.38
C CYS A 62 -10.26 -0.46 -10.38
N ALA A 63 -10.69 0.41 -11.30
CA ALA A 63 -12.03 1.01 -11.30
C ALA A 63 -13.21 0.02 -11.28
N ALA A 64 -13.05 -1.17 -11.81
CA ALA A 64 -14.11 -2.16 -11.88
C ALA A 64 -14.37 -2.88 -10.56
N ALA A 65 -13.47 -2.76 -9.59
CA ALA A 65 -13.61 -3.45 -8.31
C ALA A 65 -14.57 -2.72 -7.38
N SER A 66 -15.28 -3.47 -6.53
CA SER A 66 -16.11 -2.90 -5.49
C SER A 66 -15.26 -2.05 -4.53
N ARG A 67 -15.77 -0.87 -4.17
CA ARG A 67 -15.12 -0.01 -3.17
C ARG A 67 -15.40 -0.45 -1.74
N ARG A 68 -16.39 -1.31 -1.53
CA ARG A 68 -16.76 -1.70 -0.18
C ARG A 68 -15.71 -2.63 0.38
N GLY A 69 -15.02 -2.16 1.40
CA GLY A 69 -14.30 -3.02 2.29
C GLY A 69 -15.26 -3.84 3.14
N ARG A 70 -14.80 -4.97 3.64
CA ARG A 70 -15.53 -5.74 4.63
C ARG A 70 -14.77 -5.66 5.93
N GLY A 71 -15.44 -5.13 6.97
CA GLY A 71 -14.87 -5.13 8.30
C GLY A 71 -13.44 -4.60 8.39
N THR A 72 -12.46 -5.49 8.24
CA THR A 72 -11.04 -5.17 8.38
C THR A 72 -10.37 -4.64 7.12
N LEU A 73 -11.08 -4.60 6.00
CA LEU A 73 -10.53 -4.13 4.72
C LEU A 73 -11.19 -2.84 4.29
N GLU A 74 -10.37 -1.90 3.85
CA GLU A 74 -10.81 -0.66 3.21
C GLU A 74 -10.21 -0.64 1.80
N ARG A 75 -11.06 -0.54 0.78
CA ARG A 75 -10.65 -0.57 -0.63
C ARG A 75 -10.63 0.81 -1.23
N HIS A 76 -9.51 1.13 -1.89
CA HIS A 76 -9.34 2.37 -2.63
C HIS A 76 -9.26 2.07 -4.12
N ARG A 77 -9.70 3.02 -4.92
CA ARG A 77 -9.61 2.96 -6.36
C ARG A 77 -8.32 3.61 -6.84
N PHE A 78 -7.73 3.08 -7.90
CA PHE A 78 -6.56 3.70 -8.50
C PHE A 78 -6.69 3.82 -10.02
N ASN A 79 -5.95 4.79 -10.58
CA ASN A 79 -5.79 4.95 -12.01
C ASN A 79 -4.39 4.44 -12.38
N PRO A 80 -4.28 3.35 -13.18
CA PRO A 80 -2.97 2.78 -13.51
C PRO A 80 -2.02 3.77 -14.18
N VAL A 81 -2.54 4.68 -15.01
CA VAL A 81 -1.73 5.66 -15.73
C VAL A 81 -1.08 6.67 -14.78
N SER A 82 -1.85 7.18 -13.81
CA SER A 82 -1.33 8.17 -12.87
C SER A 82 -0.44 7.57 -11.78
N MET A 83 -0.41 6.26 -11.65
CA MET A 83 0.38 5.55 -10.63
C MET A 83 1.47 4.67 -11.25
N ALA A 84 1.92 4.99 -12.48
CA ALA A 84 2.97 4.23 -13.15
C ALA A 84 4.24 4.19 -12.30
N GLN A 85 4.79 2.98 -12.11
CA GLN A 85 5.98 2.73 -11.29
C GLN A 85 5.87 3.25 -9.85
N GLY A 86 4.67 3.35 -9.31
CA GLY A 86 4.43 3.82 -7.95
C GLY A 86 4.41 2.73 -6.89
N PHE A 87 4.82 1.51 -7.21
CA PHE A 87 4.69 0.36 -6.30
C PHE A 87 6.00 -0.37 -6.10
N ILE A 88 6.09 -1.07 -4.97
CA ILE A 88 7.18 -1.99 -4.64
C ILE A 88 6.56 -3.37 -4.43
N GLU A 89 7.16 -4.40 -5.00
CA GLU A 89 6.77 -5.78 -4.72
C GLU A 89 7.48 -6.23 -3.45
N LEU A 90 6.70 -6.48 -2.38
CA LEU A 90 7.23 -6.91 -1.10
C LEU A 90 7.60 -8.39 -1.12
N GLU A 91 6.78 -9.18 -1.77
CA GLU A 91 6.92 -10.62 -1.97
C GLU A 91 6.05 -11.01 -3.18
N PRO A 92 6.15 -12.21 -3.75
CA PRO A 92 5.38 -12.56 -4.94
C PRO A 92 3.89 -12.27 -4.76
N ALA A 93 3.34 -11.49 -5.68
CA ALA A 93 1.93 -11.07 -5.71
C ALA A 93 1.49 -10.14 -4.55
N VAL A 94 2.41 -9.64 -3.74
CA VAL A 94 2.12 -8.67 -2.67
C VAL A 94 2.86 -7.38 -2.96
N PHE A 95 2.11 -6.31 -3.19
CA PHE A 95 2.64 -5.00 -3.56
C PHE A 95 2.29 -3.97 -2.48
N ALA A 96 3.06 -2.92 -2.40
CA ALA A 96 2.76 -1.76 -1.58
C ALA A 96 3.04 -0.49 -2.37
N SER A 97 2.28 0.57 -2.10
CA SER A 97 2.63 1.90 -2.62
C SER A 97 4.05 2.24 -2.19
N SER A 98 4.85 2.77 -3.11
CA SER A 98 6.20 3.25 -2.80
C SER A 98 6.14 4.37 -1.76
N PRO A 99 7.26 4.70 -1.09
CA PRO A 99 7.26 5.82 -0.15
C PRO A 99 6.73 7.12 -0.76
N GLU A 100 7.11 7.41 -1.99
CA GLU A 100 6.68 8.62 -2.71
C GLU A 100 5.17 8.63 -2.93
N LEU A 101 4.61 7.49 -3.39
CA LEU A 101 3.17 7.37 -3.61
C LEU A 101 2.40 7.37 -2.29
N CYS A 102 2.90 6.73 -1.24
CA CYS A 102 2.32 6.79 0.09
C CYS A 102 2.19 8.23 0.57
N PHE A 103 3.23 9.03 0.40
CA PHE A 103 3.22 10.44 0.79
C PHE A 103 2.11 11.20 0.06
N ILE A 104 2.00 11.02 -1.25
CA ILE A 104 0.95 11.68 -2.05
C ILE A 104 -0.43 11.24 -1.59
N GLN A 105 -0.66 9.96 -1.38
CA GLN A 105 -1.94 9.41 -0.96
C GLN A 105 -2.36 9.94 0.42
N LEU A 106 -1.44 9.95 1.36
CA LEU A 106 -1.71 10.37 2.73
C LEU A 106 -1.84 11.88 2.88
N CYS A 107 -1.22 12.67 2.00
CA CYS A 107 -1.35 14.12 2.02
C CYS A 107 -2.80 14.59 1.87
N ASN A 108 -3.65 13.81 1.21
CA ASN A 108 -5.07 14.13 1.07
C ASN A 108 -5.86 13.91 2.36
N GLU A 109 -5.31 13.19 3.32
CA GLU A 109 -5.96 12.83 4.59
C GLU A 109 -5.36 13.57 5.78
N LEU A 110 -4.18 14.17 5.61
CA LEU A 110 -3.43 14.81 6.68
C LEU A 110 -3.49 16.33 6.54
N ASP A 111 -3.43 17.03 7.67
CA ASP A 111 -3.18 18.46 7.63
C ASP A 111 -1.70 18.73 7.26
N ILE A 112 -1.36 20.01 7.05
CA ILE A 112 -0.02 20.36 6.58
C ILE A 112 1.08 19.98 7.59
N VAL A 113 0.80 20.04 8.88
CA VAL A 113 1.77 19.69 9.92
C VAL A 113 2.07 18.20 9.89
N ASP A 114 1.03 17.38 9.81
CA ASP A 114 1.17 15.94 9.76
C ASP A 114 1.84 15.48 8.45
N ALA A 115 1.56 16.16 7.34
CA ALA A 115 2.22 15.90 6.07
C ALA A 115 3.72 16.19 6.15
N ILE A 116 4.11 17.27 6.80
CA ILE A 116 5.53 17.62 7.01
C ILE A 116 6.22 16.58 7.88
N ARG A 117 5.56 16.11 8.94
CA ARG A 117 6.10 15.04 9.79
C ARG A 117 6.29 13.75 9.03
N LEU A 118 5.33 13.39 8.18
CA LEU A 118 5.43 12.20 7.33
C LEU A 118 6.62 12.31 6.39
N LEU A 119 6.81 13.48 5.76
CA LEU A 119 7.94 13.72 4.87
C LEU A 119 9.27 13.54 5.61
N GLY A 120 9.38 14.06 6.83
CA GLY A 120 10.57 13.90 7.66
C GLY A 120 10.86 12.45 7.99
N TRP A 121 9.83 11.66 8.25
CA TRP A 121 9.98 10.22 8.50
C TRP A 121 10.47 9.47 7.26
N MET A 122 10.02 9.86 6.08
CA MET A 122 10.37 9.22 4.80
C MET A 122 11.73 9.67 4.24
N ALA A 123 12.24 10.79 4.72
CA ALA A 123 13.55 11.31 4.30
C ALA A 123 14.76 10.50 4.88
#